data_34ea163d5e31d2bf067a0d57e4cfa5e7
#
_entry.id   34ea163d5e31d2bf067a0d57e4cfa5e7
#
_cell.length_a   1.000
_cell.length_b   1.000
_cell.length_c   1.000
_cell.angle_alpha   90.00
_cell.angle_beta   90.00
_cell.angle_gamma   90.00
#
_symmetry.space_group_name_H-M   'P 1'
#
loop_
_entity.id
_entity.type
_entity.pdbx_description
1 polymer ?
#
loop_
_entity_poly.entity_id
_entity_poly.type
_entity_poly.pdbx_seq_one_letter_code
_entity_poly.pdbx_strand_id
1 'polypeptide(L)'
;YDDIYNIYKQIDKDYPKIKKGIFVSNDTHANILLNILIRNKKDIPDEYEIIGFDNSPISTEAIIPVTTVGQDVTKIANESIKLMLRQINLKKRGQLLKTQHITIDTNLFIRETTS
;
A
#
# COMPACT_ATOMS: atom_id res chain seq x y z
N TYR A 1 11.82 -6.53 9.99
CA TYR A 1 11.02 -7.24 11.01
C TYR A 1 11.13 -6.56 12.38
N ASP A 2 12.32 -6.37 12.89
CA ASP A 2 12.56 -5.87 14.26
C ASP A 2 11.95 -4.48 14.50
N ASP A 3 12.05 -3.59 13.55
CA ASP A 3 11.46 -2.25 13.66
C ASP A 3 9.93 -2.30 13.74
N ILE A 4 9.31 -3.14 12.89
CA ILE A 4 7.85 -3.32 12.90
C ILE A 4 7.40 -3.97 14.22
N TYR A 5 8.16 -4.94 14.71
CA TYR A 5 7.88 -5.58 16.00
C TYR A 5 7.98 -4.58 17.17
N ASN A 6 8.97 -3.72 17.17
CA ASN A 6 9.13 -2.69 18.20
C ASN A 6 8.00 -1.65 18.17
N ILE A 7 7.59 -1.23 16.99
CA ILE A 7 6.44 -0.33 16.81
C ILE A 7 5.16 -1.00 17.33
N TYR A 8 4.90 -2.26 16.94
CA TYR A 8 3.77 -3.02 17.47
C TYR A 8 3.76 -3.06 18.99
N LYS A 9 4.88 -3.41 19.61
CA LYS A 9 5.03 -3.48 21.08
C LYS A 9 4.70 -2.15 21.75
N GLN A 10 5.14 -1.04 21.15
CA GLN A 10 4.89 0.28 21.68
C GLN A 10 3.39 0.63 21.58
N ILE A 11 2.77 0.37 20.44
CA ILE A 11 1.34 0.60 20.23
C ILE A 11 0.49 -0.23 21.20
N ASP A 12 0.80 -1.50 21.33
CA ASP A 12 0.03 -2.41 22.20
C ASP A 12 0.15 -2.00 23.69
N LYS A 13 1.31 -1.50 24.08
CA LYS A 13 1.56 -0.97 25.44
C LYS A 13 0.81 0.33 25.71
N ASP A 14 0.87 1.27 24.75
CA ASP A 14 0.32 2.62 24.94
C ASP A 14 -1.20 2.66 24.81
N TYR A 15 -1.77 1.75 24.02
CA TYR A 15 -3.20 1.68 23.73
C TYR A 15 -3.80 0.29 24.02
N PRO A 16 -3.73 -0.20 25.25
CA PRO A 16 -4.31 -1.51 25.58
C PRO A 16 -5.83 -1.45 25.50
N LYS A 17 -6.46 -2.53 25.05
CA LYS A 17 -7.92 -2.69 24.99
C LYS A 17 -8.68 -1.73 24.06
N ILE A 18 -7.99 -1.06 23.14
CA ILE A 18 -8.59 -0.21 22.11
C ILE A 18 -8.42 -0.90 20.76
N LYS A 19 -9.49 -0.94 19.96
CA LYS A 19 -9.38 -1.39 18.56
C LYS A 19 -8.49 -0.42 17.78
N LYS A 20 -7.58 -0.96 16.98
CA LYS A 20 -6.54 -0.20 16.27
C LYS A 20 -6.66 -0.39 14.77
N GLY A 21 -6.67 0.71 14.03
CA GLY A 21 -6.50 0.71 12.58
C GLY A 21 -5.08 1.14 12.23
N ILE A 22 -4.36 0.35 11.43
CA ILE A 22 -2.98 0.62 11.03
C ILE A 22 -2.89 0.66 9.51
N PHE A 23 -2.50 1.82 8.98
CA PHE A 23 -2.11 1.96 7.58
C PHE A 23 -0.61 1.72 7.44
N VAL A 24 -0.24 0.79 6.57
CA VAL A 24 1.15 0.36 6.38
C VAL A 24 1.62 0.78 4.99
N SER A 25 2.86 1.22 4.88
CA SER A 25 3.44 1.82 3.67
C SER A 25 3.37 0.94 2.41
N ASN A 26 3.36 -0.36 2.55
CA ASN A 26 3.20 -1.33 1.46
C ASN A 26 2.72 -2.69 1.97
N ASP A 27 2.29 -3.56 1.05
CA ASP A 27 1.73 -4.87 1.39
C ASP A 27 2.76 -5.84 2.00
N THR A 28 4.02 -5.71 1.65
CA THR A 28 5.10 -6.54 2.24
C THR A 28 5.24 -6.27 3.73
N HIS A 29 5.29 -4.99 4.12
CA HIS A 29 5.34 -4.59 5.53
C HIS A 29 4.03 -4.91 6.26
N ALA A 30 2.88 -4.76 5.58
CA ALA A 30 1.58 -5.17 6.12
C ALA A 30 1.54 -6.67 6.45
N ASN A 31 2.07 -7.52 5.58
CA ASN A 31 2.18 -8.96 5.83
C ASN A 31 3.14 -9.29 6.99
N ILE A 32 4.23 -8.54 7.14
CA ILE A 32 5.13 -8.71 8.30
C ILE A 32 4.38 -8.36 9.60
N LEU A 33 3.68 -7.24 9.64
CA LEU A 33 2.87 -6.84 10.80
C LEU A 33 1.78 -7.87 11.09
N LEU A 34 1.07 -8.34 10.06
CA LEU A 34 0.06 -9.39 10.17
C LEU A 34 0.61 -10.64 10.86
N ASN A 35 1.76 -11.12 10.40
CA ASN A 35 2.41 -12.29 11.02
C ASN A 35 2.83 -12.06 12.47
N ILE A 36 3.29 -10.84 12.81
CA ILE A 36 3.60 -10.46 14.19
C ILE A 36 2.35 -10.53 15.06
N LEU A 37 1.25 -9.94 14.60
CA LEU A 37 -0.02 -9.92 15.33
C LEU A 37 -0.56 -11.33 15.56
N ILE A 38 -0.57 -12.18 14.53
CA ILE A 38 -1.00 -13.58 14.64
C ILE A 38 -0.15 -14.35 15.65
N ARG A 39 1.18 -14.21 15.60
CA ARG A 39 2.09 -14.88 16.58
C ARG A 39 1.88 -14.41 18.02
N ASN A 40 1.43 -13.18 18.21
CA ASN A 40 1.08 -12.61 19.51
C ASN A 40 -0.40 -12.82 19.89
N LYS A 41 -1.12 -13.66 19.14
CA LYS A 41 -2.53 -14.03 19.40
C LYS A 41 -3.48 -12.84 19.43
N LYS A 42 -3.23 -11.88 18.54
CA LYS A 42 -4.11 -10.71 18.34
C LYS A 42 -5.19 -11.02 17.32
N ASP A 43 -6.40 -10.57 17.57
CA ASP A 43 -7.53 -10.79 16.69
C ASP A 43 -7.56 -9.75 15.55
N ILE A 44 -7.74 -10.24 14.31
CA ILE A 44 -7.84 -9.43 13.09
C ILE A 44 -9.11 -9.87 12.36
N PRO A 45 -10.03 -8.96 12.05
CA PRO A 45 -9.94 -7.49 12.17
C PRO A 45 -10.47 -6.92 13.51
N ASP A 46 -10.83 -7.74 14.49
CA ASP A 46 -11.59 -7.28 15.66
C ASP A 46 -10.76 -6.40 16.60
N GLU A 47 -9.51 -6.75 16.85
CA GLU A 47 -8.60 -5.97 17.70
C GLU A 47 -7.68 -5.06 16.87
N TYR A 48 -7.23 -5.55 15.71
CA TYR A 48 -6.36 -4.81 14.78
C TYR A 48 -6.92 -4.87 13.36
N GLU A 49 -7.10 -3.73 12.74
CA GLU A 49 -7.35 -3.61 11.32
C GLU A 49 -6.08 -3.14 10.60
N ILE A 50 -5.80 -3.74 9.43
CA ILE A 50 -4.60 -3.42 8.65
C ILE A 50 -5.00 -3.05 7.22
N ILE A 51 -4.44 -1.94 6.75
CA ILE A 51 -4.52 -1.53 5.35
C ILE A 51 -3.10 -1.41 4.81
N GLY A 52 -2.80 -2.11 3.73
CA GLY A 52 -1.55 -2.02 2.99
C GLY A 52 -1.62 -1.03 1.83
N PHE A 53 -0.59 -1.05 1.00
CA PHE A 53 -0.48 -0.26 -0.22
C PHE A 53 0.24 -1.07 -1.31
N ASP A 54 -0.09 -0.88 -2.57
CA ASP A 54 0.39 -1.45 -3.83
C ASP A 54 -0.54 -2.46 -4.50
N ASN A 55 -1.40 -3.16 -3.77
CA ASN A 55 -2.18 -4.30 -4.29
C ASN A 55 -1.28 -5.36 -4.95
N SER A 56 -0.17 -5.66 -4.32
CA SER A 56 0.79 -6.67 -4.76
C SER A 56 0.27 -8.09 -4.51
N PRO A 57 0.82 -9.13 -5.15
CA PRO A 57 0.37 -10.51 -4.96
C PRO A 57 0.32 -10.95 -3.49
N ILE A 58 1.26 -10.49 -2.67
CA ILE A 58 1.31 -10.83 -1.24
C ILE A 58 0.05 -10.40 -0.47
N SER A 59 -0.65 -9.38 -0.95
CA SER A 59 -1.90 -8.93 -0.29
C SER A 59 -3.03 -9.93 -0.40
N THR A 60 -3.03 -10.78 -1.42
CA THR A 60 -3.99 -11.88 -1.60
C THR A 60 -3.48 -13.22 -1.09
N GLU A 61 -2.17 -13.42 -1.07
CA GLU A 61 -1.50 -14.67 -0.68
C GLU A 61 -1.22 -14.77 0.83
N ALA A 62 -1.35 -13.66 1.55
CA ALA A 62 -1.18 -13.63 3.01
C ALA A 62 -2.17 -14.58 3.72
N ILE A 63 -1.82 -15.04 4.92
CA ILE A 63 -2.66 -15.95 5.74
C ILE A 63 -4.06 -15.37 5.95
N ILE A 64 -4.15 -14.06 6.16
CA ILE A 64 -5.40 -13.29 6.12
C ILE A 64 -5.23 -12.29 4.98
N PRO A 65 -6.03 -12.36 3.92
CA PRO A 65 -5.93 -11.42 2.80
C PRO A 65 -6.02 -9.97 3.22
N VAL A 66 -5.04 -9.17 2.80
CA VAL A 66 -4.84 -7.79 3.27
C VAL A 66 -5.63 -6.79 2.44
N THR A 67 -6.47 -5.99 3.09
CA THR A 67 -7.08 -4.80 2.50
C THR A 67 -5.95 -3.85 2.08
N THR A 68 -5.99 -3.34 0.84
CA THR A 68 -4.89 -2.53 0.30
C THR A 68 -5.39 -1.47 -0.67
N VAL A 69 -4.62 -0.38 -0.78
CA VAL A 69 -4.81 0.63 -1.82
C VAL A 69 -3.94 0.25 -3.01
N GLY A 70 -4.56 0.03 -4.17
CA GLY A 70 -3.87 -0.36 -5.38
C GLY A 70 -3.72 0.78 -6.37
N GLN A 71 -2.56 0.84 -7.03
CA GLN A 71 -2.28 1.72 -8.15
C GLN A 71 -2.62 1.02 -9.47
N ASP A 72 -3.16 1.78 -10.44
CA ASP A 72 -3.34 1.27 -11.81
C ASP A 72 -2.00 1.30 -12.57
N VAL A 73 -1.21 0.24 -12.38
CA VAL A 73 0.15 0.13 -12.95
C VAL A 73 0.13 0.18 -14.48
N THR A 74 -0.86 -0.43 -15.11
CA THR A 74 -1.01 -0.42 -16.57
C THR A 74 -1.26 1.00 -17.08
N LYS A 75 -2.16 1.74 -16.43
CA LYS A 75 -2.46 3.12 -16.79
C LYS A 75 -1.25 4.03 -16.54
N ILE A 76 -0.54 3.86 -15.43
CA ILE A 76 0.70 4.59 -15.14
C ILE A 76 1.73 4.35 -16.24
N ALA A 77 1.97 3.10 -16.63
CA ALA A 77 2.92 2.75 -17.69
C ALA A 77 2.52 3.38 -19.03
N ASN A 78 1.25 3.25 -19.43
CA ASN A 78 0.75 3.80 -20.70
C ASN A 78 0.87 5.32 -20.76
N GLU A 79 0.44 6.02 -19.72
CA GLU A 79 0.52 7.49 -19.67
C GLU A 79 1.98 7.98 -19.63
N SER A 80 2.86 7.26 -18.92
CA SER A 80 4.29 7.58 -18.88
C SER A 80 4.93 7.47 -20.26
N ILE A 81 4.65 6.40 -21.00
CA ILE A 81 5.18 6.20 -22.36
C ILE A 81 4.64 7.26 -23.32
N LYS A 82 3.33 7.54 -23.29
CA LYS A 82 2.72 8.59 -24.13
C LYS A 82 3.36 9.95 -23.87
N LEU A 83 3.55 10.30 -22.62
CA LEU A 83 4.17 11.56 -22.22
C LEU A 83 5.62 11.63 -22.69
N MET A 84 6.39 10.56 -22.53
CA MET A 84 7.79 10.49 -22.99
C MET A 84 7.89 10.66 -24.52
N LEU A 85 7.07 9.94 -25.29
CA LEU A 85 7.06 10.05 -26.77
C LEU A 85 6.69 11.46 -27.23
N ARG A 86 5.71 12.09 -26.58
CA ARG A 86 5.32 13.47 -26.86
C ARG A 86 6.48 14.43 -26.59
N GLN A 87 7.19 14.28 -25.50
CA GLN A 87 8.34 15.11 -25.14
C GLN A 87 9.49 14.95 -26.14
N ILE A 88 9.79 13.72 -26.57
CA ILE A 88 10.80 13.44 -27.59
C ILE A 88 10.44 14.10 -28.90
N ASN A 89 9.20 14.01 -29.35
CA ASN A 89 8.75 14.63 -30.60
C ASN A 89 8.80 16.17 -30.55
N LEU A 90 8.42 16.79 -29.43
CA LEU A 90 8.52 18.23 -29.23
C LEU A 90 9.99 18.70 -29.30
N LYS A 91 10.89 17.96 -28.65
CA LYS A 91 12.33 18.25 -28.70
C LYS A 91 12.90 18.16 -30.12
N LYS A 92 12.54 17.13 -30.89
CA LYS A 92 12.94 16.99 -32.30
C LYS A 92 12.48 18.15 -33.18
N ARG A 93 11.32 18.75 -32.87
CA ARG A 93 10.79 19.91 -33.59
C ARG A 93 11.35 21.25 -33.10
N GLY A 94 12.28 21.26 -32.16
CA GLY A 94 12.82 22.48 -31.53
C GLY A 94 11.82 23.24 -30.68
N GLN A 95 10.73 22.58 -30.20
CA GLN A 95 9.70 23.18 -29.36
C GLN A 95 10.10 23.08 -27.89
N LEU A 96 9.63 24.06 -27.09
CA LEU A 96 9.85 24.08 -25.66
C LEU A 96 9.14 22.91 -24.96
N LEU A 97 9.88 22.21 -24.09
CA LEU A 97 9.35 21.18 -23.21
C LEU A 97 8.71 21.85 -21.98
N LYS A 98 7.46 21.49 -21.67
CA LYS A 98 6.77 21.93 -20.46
C LYS A 98 6.64 20.75 -19.51
N THR A 99 6.89 20.98 -18.22
CA THR A 99 6.57 20.01 -17.18
C THR A 99 5.08 19.72 -17.16
N GLN A 100 4.72 18.45 -17.16
CA GLN A 100 3.33 18.00 -17.08
C GLN A 100 3.14 17.11 -15.85
N HIS A 101 1.99 17.26 -15.21
CA HIS A 101 1.57 16.43 -14.08
C HIS A 101 0.28 15.71 -14.45
N ILE A 102 0.33 14.39 -14.45
CA ILE A 102 -0.84 13.53 -14.70
C ILE A 102 -1.13 12.79 -13.41
N THR A 103 -2.35 12.97 -12.89
CA THR A 103 -2.82 12.25 -11.70
C THR A 103 -3.63 11.04 -12.15
N ILE A 104 -3.30 9.88 -11.56
CA ILE A 104 -4.01 8.62 -11.80
C ILE A 104 -4.60 8.15 -10.47
N ASP A 105 -5.91 7.92 -10.46
CA ASP A 105 -6.62 7.50 -9.28
C ASP A 105 -6.17 6.12 -8.82
N THR A 106 -6.21 5.92 -7.50
CA THR A 106 -6.01 4.62 -6.86
C THR A 106 -7.35 3.99 -6.53
N ASN A 107 -7.34 2.67 -6.28
CA ASN A 107 -8.51 1.92 -5.86
C ASN A 107 -8.28 1.25 -4.50
N LEU A 108 -9.30 1.20 -3.67
CA LEU A 108 -9.30 0.44 -2.43
C LEU A 108 -9.82 -0.97 -2.68
N PHE A 109 -9.02 -1.96 -2.34
CA PHE A 109 -9.36 -3.39 -2.40
C PHE A 109 -9.63 -3.89 -0.98
N ILE A 110 -10.90 -3.97 -0.62
CA ILE A 110 -11.32 -4.43 0.71
C ILE A 110 -11.19 -5.96 0.77
N ARG A 111 -10.51 -6.46 1.81
CA ARG A 111 -10.30 -7.88 2.10
C ARG A 111 -10.55 -8.18 3.58
N GLU A 112 -9.91 -9.20 4.11
CA GLU A 112 -10.24 -9.75 5.43
C GLU A 112 -9.53 -9.07 6.62
N THR A 113 -8.56 -8.20 6.38
CA THR A 113 -7.88 -7.46 7.46
C THR A 113 -8.62 -6.19 7.91
N THR A 114 -9.77 -5.90 7.33
CA THR A 114 -10.68 -4.82 7.75
C THR A 114 -12.12 -5.32 7.81
N SER A 115 -12.89 -4.73 8.67
CA SER A 115 -14.34 -5.02 8.80
C SER A 115 -15.20 -4.11 7.95
#